data_73331aa3ac23139c71ff578ffdaf9597
#
_entry.id   73331aa3ac23139c71ff578ffdaf9597
#
_cell.length_a   1.000
_cell.length_b   1.000
_cell.length_c   1.000
_cell.angle_alpha   90.00
_cell.angle_beta   90.00
_cell.angle_gamma   90.00
#
_symmetry.space_group_name_H-M   'P 1'
#
loop_
_entity.id
_entity.type
_entity.pdbx_description
1 polymer ?
#
loop_
_entity_poly.entity_id
_entity_poly.type
_entity_poly.pdbx_seq_one_letter_code
_entity_poly.pdbx_strand_id
1 'polypeptide(L)'
;MSNFQVPQDEELRLQTLKSYAVLDTAPEVCFDDITELAAEILGCPVSFIEFMDADRQWFKSKYGLPDEYIETPRDIAICNTVICQGNLLCVSDLSQDDRFRSNPLVESAPNVRFYAGAPLITPNGQAIGTICSVDFEKKEISINQQEALKKLSKQVMTQLELRRTLSEVKNSLIVQDKLTKELEVEKNTIKQIMTKVLPVNIAIELQENKRVEPKYVDECSVLFTDFVGFTQLTEKSSPKNLIDLLHQIFCKFDEICRQNNIEKIKTIGDSYMCVSGVVDEKKGHANRLCKAAKEMLAYLNKTNVQRAKLRMPTWEARVGIHTGPVICGVVGEDKFTFDIWGDTVNTASLMEQNSEPGKINISETTHFHIQKSVDSSERGEILTTKKGPLKMYFLDL
;
A
#
# COMPACT_ATOMS: atom_id res chain seq x y z
N MET A 1 39.90 -36.23 8.80
CA MET A 1 40.58 -34.98 8.45
C MET A 1 40.79 -35.04 6.96
N SER A 2 40.42 -34.01 6.20
CA SER A 2 40.53 -33.95 4.76
C SER A 2 42.01 -34.05 4.34
N ASN A 3 42.34 -34.93 3.41
CA ASN A 3 43.70 -35.19 2.93
C ASN A 3 44.17 -34.11 1.86
N PHE A 4 43.49 -32.96 1.77
CA PHE A 4 43.79 -31.94 0.79
C PHE A 4 44.06 -30.58 1.46
N GLN A 5 44.84 -29.73 0.80
CA GLN A 5 45.07 -28.35 1.24
C GLN A 5 43.80 -27.53 1.14
N VAL A 6 43.57 -26.68 2.13
CA VAL A 6 42.49 -25.68 2.11
C VAL A 6 43.09 -24.26 2.18
N PRO A 7 42.47 -23.24 1.56
CA PRO A 7 42.86 -21.86 1.74
C PRO A 7 42.83 -21.41 3.21
N GLN A 8 43.62 -20.38 3.56
CA GLN A 8 43.61 -19.86 4.94
C GLN A 8 42.24 -19.31 5.36
N ASP A 9 41.52 -18.72 4.43
CA ASP A 9 40.20 -18.11 4.66
C ASP A 9 39.06 -18.99 4.12
N GLU A 10 39.15 -20.30 4.29
CA GLU A 10 38.19 -21.26 3.72
C GLU A 10 36.74 -21.00 4.15
N GLU A 11 36.50 -20.61 5.40
CA GLU A 11 35.16 -20.28 5.87
C GLU A 11 34.59 -19.09 5.12
N LEU A 12 35.34 -18.00 4.95
CA LEU A 12 34.96 -16.82 4.20
C LEU A 12 34.74 -17.15 2.72
N ARG A 13 35.58 -17.98 2.12
CA ARG A 13 35.44 -18.45 0.75
C ARG A 13 34.13 -19.21 0.55
N LEU A 14 33.83 -20.13 1.44
CA LEU A 14 32.57 -20.92 1.39
C LEU A 14 31.34 -20.04 1.61
N GLN A 15 31.38 -19.10 2.54
CA GLN A 15 30.30 -18.11 2.72
C GLN A 15 30.12 -17.26 1.45
N THR A 16 31.23 -16.82 0.84
CA THR A 16 31.20 -16.09 -0.42
C THR A 16 30.59 -16.93 -1.54
N LEU A 17 31.02 -18.19 -1.72
CA LEU A 17 30.43 -19.09 -2.73
C LEU A 17 28.92 -19.26 -2.53
N LYS A 18 28.47 -19.49 -1.31
CA LYS A 18 27.05 -19.62 -0.97
C LYS A 18 26.24 -18.38 -1.32
N SER A 19 26.82 -17.19 -1.20
CA SER A 19 26.14 -15.93 -1.53
C SER A 19 25.77 -15.79 -3.01
N TYR A 20 26.46 -16.48 -3.92
CA TYR A 20 26.13 -16.53 -5.34
C TYR A 20 24.97 -17.46 -5.67
N ALA A 21 24.59 -18.35 -4.74
CA ALA A 21 23.52 -19.32 -4.93
C ALA A 21 23.61 -20.06 -6.29
N VAL A 22 24.83 -20.48 -6.65
CA VAL A 22 25.13 -21.11 -7.95
C VAL A 22 25.17 -22.62 -7.87
N LEU A 23 25.53 -23.19 -6.70
CA LEU A 23 25.60 -24.65 -6.50
C LEU A 23 24.23 -25.29 -6.73
N ASP A 24 24.24 -26.46 -7.32
CA ASP A 24 23.07 -27.32 -7.57
C ASP A 24 21.99 -26.62 -8.46
N THR A 25 22.40 -25.62 -9.26
CA THR A 25 21.51 -24.94 -10.20
C THR A 25 21.54 -25.61 -11.59
N ALA A 26 20.45 -25.45 -12.35
CA ALA A 26 20.36 -25.94 -13.72
C ALA A 26 21.48 -25.38 -14.63
N PRO A 27 21.85 -26.08 -15.71
CA PRO A 27 22.75 -25.55 -16.74
C PRO A 27 22.25 -24.22 -17.29
N GLU A 28 23.18 -23.35 -17.68
CA GLU A 28 22.90 -22.03 -18.24
C GLU A 28 23.81 -21.80 -19.47
N VAL A 29 23.21 -21.53 -20.62
CA VAL A 29 23.89 -21.39 -21.92
C VAL A 29 25.08 -20.45 -21.87
N CYS A 30 24.99 -19.37 -21.11
CA CYS A 30 26.11 -18.40 -21.01
C CYS A 30 27.40 -18.98 -20.39
N PHE A 31 27.29 -20.00 -19.53
CA PHE A 31 28.45 -20.71 -19.01
C PHE A 31 28.91 -21.80 -19.98
N ASP A 32 27.97 -22.47 -20.66
CA ASP A 32 28.26 -23.50 -21.64
C ASP A 32 29.04 -22.95 -22.82
N ASP A 33 28.64 -21.81 -23.37
CA ASP A 33 29.35 -21.08 -24.43
C ASP A 33 30.81 -20.73 -24.02
N ILE A 34 31.00 -20.28 -22.77
CA ILE A 34 32.36 -19.96 -22.27
C ILE A 34 33.21 -21.22 -22.10
N THR A 35 32.59 -22.32 -21.68
CA THR A 35 33.29 -23.60 -21.52
C THR A 35 33.71 -24.19 -22.85
N GLU A 36 32.86 -24.15 -23.88
CA GLU A 36 33.16 -24.57 -25.22
C GLU A 36 34.29 -23.73 -25.83
N LEU A 37 34.21 -22.40 -25.72
CA LEU A 37 35.26 -21.50 -26.15
C LEU A 37 36.63 -21.81 -25.49
N ALA A 38 36.63 -22.17 -24.18
CA ALA A 38 37.87 -22.57 -23.51
C ALA A 38 38.44 -23.83 -24.11
N ALA A 39 37.63 -24.83 -24.43
CA ALA A 39 38.04 -26.05 -25.10
C ALA A 39 38.64 -25.77 -26.48
N GLU A 40 37.97 -24.96 -27.29
CA GLU A 40 38.41 -24.58 -28.64
C GLU A 40 39.75 -23.80 -28.59
N ILE A 41 39.85 -22.77 -27.76
CA ILE A 41 41.03 -21.92 -27.68
C ILE A 41 42.26 -22.71 -27.25
N LEU A 42 42.12 -23.62 -26.29
CA LEU A 42 43.23 -24.45 -25.82
C LEU A 42 43.42 -25.70 -26.65
N GLY A 43 42.45 -26.04 -27.52
CA GLY A 43 42.45 -27.25 -28.32
C GLY A 43 42.41 -28.51 -27.45
N CYS A 44 41.63 -28.48 -26.35
CA CYS A 44 41.53 -29.58 -25.41
C CYS A 44 40.21 -30.33 -25.60
N PRO A 45 40.18 -31.67 -25.43
CA PRO A 45 38.96 -32.47 -25.56
C PRO A 45 37.97 -32.25 -24.42
N VAL A 46 38.45 -31.73 -23.29
CA VAL A 46 37.58 -31.52 -22.09
C VAL A 46 37.84 -30.13 -21.50
N SER A 47 36.75 -29.43 -21.19
CA SER A 47 36.82 -28.15 -20.46
C SER A 47 35.62 -28.07 -19.54
N PHE A 48 35.75 -27.35 -18.43
CA PHE A 48 34.64 -27.17 -17.51
C PHE A 48 34.81 -25.92 -16.62
N ILE A 49 33.67 -25.40 -16.18
CA ILE A 49 33.53 -24.41 -15.10
C ILE A 49 33.03 -25.14 -13.87
N GLU A 50 33.76 -25.05 -12.78
CA GLU A 50 33.44 -25.69 -11.53
C GLU A 50 33.44 -24.73 -10.35
N PHE A 51 32.74 -25.09 -9.31
CA PHE A 51 32.78 -24.41 -8.01
C PHE A 51 33.24 -25.38 -6.94
N MET A 52 34.16 -24.91 -6.10
CA MET A 52 34.74 -25.74 -5.06
C MET A 52 33.98 -25.58 -3.76
N ASP A 53 33.15 -26.56 -3.45
CA ASP A 53 32.43 -26.62 -2.17
C ASP A 53 33.34 -27.18 -1.05
N ALA A 54 32.78 -27.46 0.11
CA ALA A 54 33.51 -27.93 1.29
C ALA A 54 34.23 -29.26 1.02
N ASP A 55 33.61 -30.20 0.37
CA ASP A 55 34.03 -31.58 0.17
C ASP A 55 33.97 -32.09 -1.28
N ARG A 56 33.43 -31.26 -2.18
CA ARG A 56 33.19 -31.59 -3.60
C ARG A 56 33.61 -30.45 -4.54
N GLN A 57 33.94 -30.84 -5.74
CA GLN A 57 34.07 -30.01 -6.92
C GLN A 57 32.79 -30.19 -7.73
N TRP A 58 31.94 -29.16 -7.82
CA TRP A 58 30.67 -29.20 -8.52
C TRP A 58 30.78 -28.51 -9.88
N PHE A 59 30.30 -29.20 -10.96
CA PHE A 59 30.40 -28.70 -12.33
C PHE A 59 29.17 -27.87 -12.70
N LYS A 60 29.38 -26.57 -12.94
CA LYS A 60 28.34 -25.68 -13.46
C LYS A 60 28.13 -25.83 -14.96
N SER A 61 29.23 -26.02 -15.69
CA SER A 61 29.27 -26.22 -17.13
C SER A 61 30.40 -27.15 -17.50
N LYS A 62 30.22 -27.96 -18.52
CA LYS A 62 31.21 -28.95 -18.95
C LYS A 62 31.11 -29.21 -20.46
N TYR A 63 32.25 -29.39 -21.07
CA TYR A 63 32.42 -29.79 -22.47
C TYR A 63 33.28 -31.03 -22.55
N GLY A 64 32.90 -32.03 -23.34
CA GLY A 64 33.63 -33.27 -23.51
C GLY A 64 33.57 -34.25 -22.32
N LEU A 65 32.75 -33.98 -21.29
CA LEU A 65 32.47 -34.89 -20.20
C LEU A 65 31.04 -35.44 -20.33
N PRO A 66 30.80 -36.73 -19.96
CA PRO A 66 29.47 -37.28 -19.89
C PRO A 66 28.52 -36.54 -18.94
N ASP A 67 27.22 -36.61 -19.22
CA ASP A 67 26.20 -35.87 -18.42
C ASP A 67 26.09 -36.34 -16.97
N GLU A 68 26.40 -37.59 -16.70
CA GLU A 68 26.41 -38.17 -15.35
C GLU A 68 27.49 -37.59 -14.42
N TYR A 69 28.53 -36.97 -14.97
CA TYR A 69 29.57 -36.33 -14.14
C TYR A 69 29.09 -34.94 -13.68
N ILE A 70 28.41 -34.94 -12.51
CA ILE A 70 27.88 -33.71 -11.91
C ILE A 70 28.87 -33.09 -10.93
N GLU A 71 29.63 -33.94 -10.26
CA GLU A 71 30.61 -33.54 -9.24
C GLU A 71 31.72 -34.57 -9.10
N THR A 72 32.81 -34.18 -8.47
CA THR A 72 33.89 -35.08 -8.03
C THR A 72 34.33 -34.75 -6.61
N PRO A 73 34.85 -35.75 -5.86
CA PRO A 73 35.44 -35.47 -4.53
C PRO A 73 36.52 -34.41 -4.61
N ARG A 74 36.56 -33.51 -3.65
CA ARG A 74 37.52 -32.39 -3.62
C ARG A 74 38.97 -32.87 -3.46
N ASP A 75 39.19 -33.94 -2.78
CA ASP A 75 40.54 -34.52 -2.48
C ASP A 75 41.31 -34.96 -3.74
N ILE A 76 40.59 -35.36 -4.80
CA ILE A 76 41.20 -35.72 -6.08
C ILE A 76 41.21 -34.54 -7.09
N ALA A 77 40.56 -33.43 -6.78
CA ALA A 77 40.41 -32.30 -7.68
C ALA A 77 41.71 -31.51 -7.85
N ILE A 78 42.31 -31.54 -9.06
CA ILE A 78 43.50 -30.73 -9.40
C ILE A 78 43.17 -29.22 -9.24
N CYS A 79 41.96 -28.82 -9.52
CA CYS A 79 41.44 -27.46 -9.38
C CYS A 79 41.59 -26.90 -7.96
N ASN A 80 41.58 -27.75 -6.92
CA ASN A 80 41.79 -27.31 -5.55
C ASN A 80 43.16 -26.59 -5.35
N THR A 81 44.18 -27.01 -6.12
CA THR A 81 45.50 -26.34 -6.09
C THR A 81 45.41 -24.90 -6.66
N VAL A 82 44.57 -24.71 -7.69
CA VAL A 82 44.30 -23.37 -8.26
C VAL A 82 43.60 -22.48 -7.25
N ILE A 83 42.62 -23.01 -6.54
CA ILE A 83 41.89 -22.31 -5.47
C ILE A 83 42.84 -21.88 -4.35
N CYS A 84 43.73 -22.78 -3.90
CA CYS A 84 44.68 -22.49 -2.82
C CYS A 84 45.75 -21.47 -3.24
N GLN A 85 46.17 -21.46 -4.50
CA GLN A 85 47.23 -20.55 -5.01
C GLN A 85 46.63 -19.20 -5.48
N GLY A 86 45.36 -19.13 -5.86
CA GLY A 86 44.74 -17.95 -6.41
C GLY A 86 45.27 -17.48 -7.75
N ASN A 87 45.99 -18.34 -8.47
CA ASN A 87 46.65 -18.00 -9.74
C ASN A 87 46.41 -19.07 -10.80
N LEU A 88 46.57 -18.69 -12.06
CA LEU A 88 46.55 -19.64 -13.16
C LEU A 88 47.58 -20.73 -12.96
N LEU A 89 47.15 -21.98 -13.08
CA LEU A 89 47.99 -23.16 -13.08
C LEU A 89 48.00 -23.77 -14.49
N CYS A 90 49.19 -24.02 -15.04
CA CYS A 90 49.37 -24.75 -16.29
C CYS A 90 50.44 -25.82 -16.09
N VAL A 91 50.10 -27.06 -16.40
CA VAL A 91 51.00 -28.22 -16.27
C VAL A 91 50.95 -28.99 -17.58
N SER A 92 52.10 -29.04 -18.28
CA SER A 92 52.21 -29.66 -19.61
C SER A 92 52.14 -31.18 -19.56
N ASP A 93 52.64 -31.80 -18.45
CA ASP A 93 52.54 -33.24 -18.22
C ASP A 93 52.41 -33.52 -16.71
N LEU A 94 51.15 -33.81 -16.28
CA LEU A 94 50.84 -34.09 -14.90
C LEU A 94 51.52 -35.34 -14.34
N SER A 95 51.89 -36.31 -15.21
CA SER A 95 52.60 -37.52 -14.78
C SER A 95 54.05 -37.28 -14.38
N GLN A 96 54.61 -36.14 -14.78
CA GLN A 96 55.97 -35.70 -14.44
C GLN A 96 56.00 -34.65 -13.31
N ASP A 97 54.82 -34.16 -12.86
CA ASP A 97 54.73 -33.18 -11.79
C ASP A 97 54.57 -33.88 -10.43
N ASP A 98 55.51 -33.64 -9.52
CA ASP A 98 55.54 -34.26 -8.19
C ASP A 98 54.27 -34.03 -7.37
N ARG A 99 53.52 -32.97 -7.64
CA ARG A 99 52.24 -32.65 -6.97
C ARG A 99 51.10 -33.54 -7.40
N PHE A 100 51.15 -34.03 -8.66
CA PHE A 100 49.97 -34.66 -9.28
C PHE A 100 50.21 -36.06 -9.80
N ARG A 101 51.46 -36.51 -9.92
CA ARG A 101 51.78 -37.87 -10.47
C ARG A 101 51.10 -39.03 -9.77
N SER A 102 50.81 -38.88 -8.47
CA SER A 102 50.10 -39.91 -7.67
C SER A 102 48.56 -39.63 -7.55
N ASN A 103 48.06 -38.63 -8.28
CA ASN A 103 46.61 -38.35 -8.29
C ASN A 103 45.89 -39.46 -9.06
N PRO A 104 44.74 -40.00 -8.54
CA PRO A 104 44.00 -41.04 -9.23
C PRO A 104 43.58 -40.73 -10.66
N LEU A 105 43.29 -39.46 -10.98
CA LEU A 105 42.97 -39.00 -12.33
C LEU A 105 44.16 -39.05 -13.31
N VAL A 106 45.39 -39.08 -12.79
CA VAL A 106 46.62 -39.13 -13.55
C VAL A 106 47.21 -40.53 -13.62
N GLU A 107 47.17 -41.28 -12.51
CA GLU A 107 47.73 -42.62 -12.38
C GLU A 107 46.86 -43.67 -13.04
N SER A 108 45.54 -43.49 -12.95
CA SER A 108 44.56 -44.41 -13.51
C SER A 108 43.69 -43.75 -14.58
N ALA A 109 42.78 -44.52 -15.21
CA ALA A 109 41.80 -43.94 -16.12
C ALA A 109 41.05 -42.79 -15.44
N PRO A 110 40.89 -41.61 -16.10
CA PRO A 110 41.05 -41.36 -17.54
C PRO A 110 42.48 -40.98 -18.00
N ASN A 111 43.51 -41.08 -17.16
CA ASN A 111 44.92 -40.80 -17.48
C ASN A 111 45.14 -39.38 -17.97
N VAL A 112 44.67 -38.36 -17.23
CA VAL A 112 44.89 -36.94 -17.55
C VAL A 112 46.35 -36.61 -17.59
N ARG A 113 46.84 -35.94 -18.66
CA ARG A 113 48.22 -35.54 -18.82
C ARG A 113 48.45 -34.05 -18.80
N PHE A 114 47.56 -33.29 -19.39
CA PHE A 114 47.62 -31.85 -19.41
C PHE A 114 46.55 -31.22 -18.55
N TYR A 115 46.85 -30.12 -17.90
CA TYR A 115 45.91 -29.28 -17.17
C TYR A 115 46.26 -27.81 -17.31
N ALA A 116 45.22 -27.00 -17.61
CA ALA A 116 45.30 -25.55 -17.51
C ALA A 116 44.02 -25.03 -16.83
N GLY A 117 44.17 -24.31 -15.72
CA GLY A 117 43.02 -23.75 -14.98
C GLY A 117 43.28 -22.35 -14.46
N ALA A 118 42.26 -21.49 -14.58
CA ALA A 118 42.27 -20.14 -14.06
C ALA A 118 41.22 -19.99 -12.94
N PRO A 119 41.56 -19.39 -11.81
CA PRO A 119 40.63 -19.22 -10.69
C PRO A 119 39.53 -18.24 -11.01
N LEU A 120 38.34 -18.47 -10.48
CA LEU A 120 37.20 -17.58 -10.45
C LEU A 120 37.30 -16.71 -9.20
N ILE A 121 37.84 -15.51 -9.34
CA ILE A 121 38.12 -14.62 -8.21
C ILE A 121 37.01 -13.59 -8.10
N THR A 122 36.33 -13.55 -6.95
CA THR A 122 35.30 -12.60 -6.62
C THR A 122 35.86 -11.19 -6.36
N PRO A 123 35.03 -10.12 -6.39
CA PRO A 123 35.47 -8.76 -6.09
C PRO A 123 36.14 -8.59 -4.72
N ASN A 124 35.78 -9.42 -3.74
CA ASN A 124 36.41 -9.45 -2.41
C ASN A 124 37.64 -10.37 -2.33
N GLY A 125 38.15 -10.85 -3.48
CA GLY A 125 39.41 -11.59 -3.57
C GLY A 125 39.35 -13.09 -3.28
N GLN A 126 38.15 -13.67 -3.11
CA GLN A 126 38.01 -15.10 -2.84
C GLN A 126 37.97 -15.91 -4.14
N ALA A 127 38.76 -16.97 -4.23
CA ALA A 127 38.73 -17.94 -5.32
C ALA A 127 37.64 -18.98 -5.00
N ILE A 128 36.50 -18.92 -5.70
CA ILE A 128 35.34 -19.76 -5.42
C ILE A 128 35.21 -20.96 -6.34
N GLY A 129 35.92 -20.98 -7.44
CA GLY A 129 35.90 -22.02 -8.46
C GLY A 129 36.99 -21.81 -9.49
N THR A 130 36.93 -22.59 -10.57
CA THR A 130 37.86 -22.46 -11.70
C THR A 130 37.14 -22.63 -13.03
N ILE A 131 37.73 -22.05 -14.08
CA ILE A 131 37.55 -22.52 -15.45
C ILE A 131 38.82 -23.25 -15.86
N CYS A 132 38.71 -24.46 -16.35
CA CYS A 132 39.86 -25.25 -16.71
C CYS A 132 39.64 -26.11 -17.94
N SER A 133 40.73 -26.52 -18.57
CA SER A 133 40.77 -27.48 -19.66
C SER A 133 41.78 -28.57 -19.36
N VAL A 134 41.46 -29.80 -19.75
CA VAL A 134 42.30 -30.97 -19.57
C VAL A 134 42.45 -31.74 -20.87
N ASP A 135 43.59 -32.43 -20.99
CA ASP A 135 43.87 -33.31 -22.13
C ASP A 135 44.49 -34.63 -21.64
N PHE A 136 44.29 -35.69 -22.39
CA PHE A 136 44.80 -37.03 -22.11
C PHE A 136 46.21 -37.26 -22.73
N GLU A 137 46.65 -36.25 -23.49
CA GLU A 137 48.02 -36.19 -24.03
C GLU A 137 48.76 -34.99 -23.42
N LYS A 138 50.08 -35.08 -23.36
CA LYS A 138 50.93 -33.93 -22.96
C LYS A 138 50.79 -32.80 -23.97
N LYS A 139 50.74 -31.58 -23.47
CA LYS A 139 50.47 -30.39 -24.30
C LYS A 139 51.18 -29.17 -23.73
N GLU A 140 51.64 -28.29 -24.62
CA GLU A 140 52.11 -26.97 -24.26
C GLU A 140 51.15 -25.92 -24.85
N ILE A 141 50.81 -24.92 -24.07
CA ILE A 141 49.97 -23.79 -24.51
C ILE A 141 50.77 -22.49 -24.51
N SER A 142 50.53 -21.65 -25.49
CA SER A 142 51.16 -20.34 -25.65
C SER A 142 50.75 -19.38 -24.53
N ILE A 143 51.53 -18.32 -24.33
CA ILE A 143 51.20 -17.21 -23.40
C ILE A 143 49.84 -16.58 -23.79
N ASN A 144 49.53 -16.47 -25.08
CA ASN A 144 48.24 -15.93 -25.55
C ASN A 144 47.07 -16.79 -25.15
N GLN A 145 47.21 -18.12 -25.18
CA GLN A 145 46.16 -19.05 -24.72
C GLN A 145 45.97 -18.98 -23.20
N GLN A 146 47.06 -18.85 -22.42
CA GLN A 146 46.99 -18.63 -20.97
C GLN A 146 46.24 -17.31 -20.63
N GLU A 147 46.55 -16.23 -21.33
CA GLU A 147 45.89 -14.95 -21.16
C GLU A 147 44.41 -15.00 -21.61
N ALA A 148 44.08 -15.78 -22.63
CA ALA A 148 42.71 -16.03 -23.05
C ALA A 148 41.92 -16.74 -21.94
N LEU A 149 42.48 -17.78 -21.30
CA LEU A 149 41.84 -18.50 -20.21
C LEU A 149 41.59 -17.58 -18.99
N LYS A 150 42.54 -16.68 -18.65
CA LYS A 150 42.34 -15.66 -17.62
C LYS A 150 41.20 -14.67 -17.96
N LYS A 151 41.05 -14.31 -19.25
CA LYS A 151 39.94 -13.46 -19.70
C LYS A 151 38.61 -14.17 -19.59
N LEU A 152 38.54 -15.46 -19.98
CA LEU A 152 37.35 -16.28 -19.82
C LEU A 152 36.94 -16.44 -18.35
N SER A 153 37.92 -16.64 -17.44
CA SER A 153 37.67 -16.65 -16.00
C SER A 153 36.99 -15.35 -15.51
N LYS A 154 37.44 -14.20 -15.99
CA LYS A 154 36.78 -12.91 -15.68
C LYS A 154 35.37 -12.81 -16.26
N GLN A 155 35.14 -13.38 -17.47
CA GLN A 155 33.82 -13.42 -18.06
C GLN A 155 32.85 -14.28 -17.24
N VAL A 156 33.30 -15.45 -16.77
CA VAL A 156 32.54 -16.29 -15.84
C VAL A 156 32.10 -15.49 -14.60
N MET A 157 33.07 -14.79 -14.00
CA MET A 157 32.75 -13.94 -12.83
C MET A 157 31.79 -12.82 -13.16
N THR A 158 31.91 -12.18 -14.32
CA THR A 158 30.96 -11.14 -14.76
C THR A 158 29.54 -11.70 -14.89
N GLN A 159 29.38 -12.91 -15.45
CA GLN A 159 28.06 -13.58 -15.55
C GLN A 159 27.48 -13.91 -14.17
N LEU A 160 28.32 -14.36 -13.24
CA LEU A 160 27.90 -14.63 -11.86
C LEU A 160 27.42 -13.37 -11.13
N GLU A 161 28.17 -12.26 -11.24
CA GLU A 161 27.78 -10.97 -10.65
C GLU A 161 26.47 -10.47 -11.24
N LEU A 162 26.33 -10.55 -12.57
CA LEU A 162 25.09 -10.16 -13.25
C LEU A 162 23.90 -11.00 -12.76
N ARG A 163 24.07 -12.33 -12.68
CA ARG A 163 23.04 -13.25 -12.17
C ARG A 163 22.62 -12.90 -10.74
N ARG A 164 23.59 -12.63 -9.85
CA ARG A 164 23.34 -12.23 -8.47
C ARG A 164 22.55 -10.93 -8.41
N THR A 165 23.04 -9.90 -9.12
CA THR A 165 22.40 -8.58 -9.18
C THR A 165 20.97 -8.66 -9.71
N LEU A 166 20.73 -9.42 -10.78
CA LEU A 166 19.38 -9.63 -11.33
C LEU A 166 18.44 -10.28 -10.31
N SER A 167 18.94 -11.25 -9.54
CA SER A 167 18.16 -11.90 -8.50
C SER A 167 17.80 -10.93 -7.35
N GLU A 168 18.76 -10.11 -6.91
CA GLU A 168 18.57 -9.09 -5.89
C GLU A 168 17.55 -8.02 -6.33
N VAL A 169 17.68 -7.51 -7.57
CA VAL A 169 16.76 -6.54 -8.14
C VAL A 169 15.35 -7.12 -8.26
N LYS A 170 15.22 -8.36 -8.73
CA LYS A 170 13.93 -9.05 -8.84
C LYS A 170 13.23 -9.17 -7.48
N ASN A 171 13.99 -9.58 -6.45
CA ASN A 171 13.45 -9.69 -5.09
C ASN A 171 13.02 -8.31 -4.54
N SER A 172 13.84 -7.27 -4.76
CA SER A 172 13.52 -5.90 -4.35
C SER A 172 12.26 -5.37 -5.03
N LEU A 173 12.07 -5.66 -6.32
CA LEU A 173 10.84 -5.27 -7.05
C LEU A 173 9.59 -5.95 -6.49
N ILE A 174 9.67 -7.23 -6.13
CA ILE A 174 8.55 -7.97 -5.52
C ILE A 174 8.16 -7.33 -4.17
N VAL A 175 9.15 -7.00 -3.33
CA VAL A 175 8.91 -6.33 -2.04
C VAL A 175 8.31 -4.94 -2.24
N GLN A 176 8.84 -4.17 -3.19
CA GLN A 176 8.34 -2.83 -3.51
C GLN A 176 6.88 -2.87 -4.01
N ASP A 177 6.53 -3.79 -4.90
CA ASP A 177 5.15 -3.95 -5.40
C ASP A 177 4.18 -4.28 -4.25
N LYS A 178 4.59 -5.17 -3.34
CA LYS A 178 3.80 -5.50 -2.15
C LYS A 178 3.56 -4.28 -1.25
N LEU A 179 4.62 -3.54 -0.92
CA LEU A 179 4.52 -2.34 -0.08
C LEU A 179 3.67 -1.25 -0.72
N THR A 180 3.77 -1.07 -2.03
CA THR A 180 2.95 -0.09 -2.76
C THR A 180 1.47 -0.43 -2.67
N LYS A 181 1.10 -1.70 -2.82
CA LYS A 181 -0.30 -2.16 -2.68
C LYS A 181 -0.83 -1.98 -1.25
N GLU A 182 -0.04 -2.31 -0.25
CA GLU A 182 -0.40 -2.09 1.16
C GLU A 182 -0.64 -0.61 1.45
N LEU A 183 0.24 0.27 0.97
CA LEU A 183 0.11 1.73 1.13
C LEU A 183 -1.14 2.29 0.43
N GLU A 184 -1.49 1.80 -0.76
CA GLU A 184 -2.72 2.20 -1.45
C GLU A 184 -3.98 1.82 -0.68
N VAL A 185 -4.03 0.61 -0.10
CA VAL A 185 -5.14 0.16 0.73
C VAL A 185 -5.27 1.04 1.97
N GLU A 186 -4.17 1.32 2.66
CA GLU A 186 -4.16 2.17 3.84
C GLU A 186 -4.59 3.61 3.51
N LYS A 187 -4.07 4.20 2.43
CA LYS A 187 -4.46 5.52 1.94
C LYS A 187 -5.96 5.61 1.64
N ASN A 188 -6.52 4.58 0.98
CA ASN A 188 -7.94 4.53 0.68
C ASN A 188 -8.78 4.40 1.96
N THR A 189 -8.33 3.63 2.94
CA THR A 189 -8.98 3.48 4.23
C THR A 189 -9.02 4.81 4.99
N ILE A 190 -7.90 5.52 5.06
CA ILE A 190 -7.81 6.85 5.67
C ILE A 190 -8.76 7.82 4.97
N LYS A 191 -8.77 7.84 3.63
CA LYS A 191 -9.69 8.68 2.85
C LYS A 191 -11.16 8.38 3.17
N GLN A 192 -11.53 7.10 3.27
CA GLN A 192 -12.90 6.71 3.65
C GLN A 192 -13.28 7.15 5.05
N ILE A 193 -12.35 7.10 6.01
CA ILE A 193 -12.60 7.56 7.39
C ILE A 193 -12.75 9.09 7.39
N MET A 194 -11.86 9.81 6.73
CA MET A 194 -11.92 11.28 6.65
C MET A 194 -13.24 11.77 6.05
N THR A 195 -13.73 11.13 4.98
CA THR A 195 -15.01 11.51 4.34
C THR A 195 -16.26 11.14 5.16
N LYS A 196 -16.13 10.35 6.22
CA LYS A 196 -17.21 10.15 7.20
C LYS A 196 -17.30 11.26 8.26
N VAL A 197 -16.21 12.02 8.42
CA VAL A 197 -16.11 13.08 9.44
C VAL A 197 -16.19 14.48 8.82
N LEU A 198 -15.69 14.64 7.60
CA LEU A 198 -15.63 15.91 6.88
C LEU A 198 -16.32 15.77 5.51
N PRO A 199 -16.93 16.85 4.97
CA PRO A 199 -17.36 16.90 3.58
C PRO A 199 -16.21 16.56 2.62
N VAL A 200 -16.52 15.85 1.52
CA VAL A 200 -15.49 15.28 0.63
C VAL A 200 -14.48 16.32 0.12
N ASN A 201 -14.96 17.47 -0.34
CA ASN A 201 -14.12 18.57 -0.83
C ASN A 201 -13.26 19.21 0.28
N ILE A 202 -13.77 19.29 1.50
CA ILE A 202 -13.04 19.78 2.68
C ILE A 202 -11.96 18.77 3.08
N ALA A 203 -12.27 17.46 3.04
CA ALA A 203 -11.29 16.42 3.31
C ALA A 203 -10.14 16.42 2.29
N ILE A 204 -10.44 16.67 1.01
CA ILE A 204 -9.43 16.80 -0.05
C ILE A 204 -8.58 18.06 0.19
N GLU A 205 -9.20 19.22 0.41
CA GLU A 205 -8.48 20.49 0.66
C GLU A 205 -7.55 20.38 1.88
N LEU A 206 -8.01 19.71 2.97
CA LEU A 206 -7.21 19.48 4.16
C LEU A 206 -6.02 18.54 3.89
N GLN A 207 -6.22 17.52 3.07
CA GLN A 207 -5.16 16.58 2.71
C GLN A 207 -4.08 17.22 1.84
N GLU A 208 -4.47 18.08 0.89
CA GLU A 208 -3.56 18.74 -0.04
C GLU A 208 -2.81 19.92 0.62
N ASN A 209 -3.53 20.77 1.35
CA ASN A 209 -3.02 22.04 1.85
C ASN A 209 -2.70 22.01 3.36
N LYS A 210 -3.04 20.93 4.08
CA LYS A 210 -2.95 20.79 5.55
C LYS A 210 -3.74 21.86 6.32
N ARG A 211 -4.53 22.64 5.64
CA ARG A 211 -5.36 23.72 6.15
C ARG A 211 -6.57 23.93 5.23
N VAL A 212 -7.68 24.30 5.81
CA VAL A 212 -8.90 24.71 5.10
C VAL A 212 -9.13 26.19 5.37
N GLU A 213 -9.21 27.00 4.32
CA GLU A 213 -9.52 28.42 4.47
C GLU A 213 -11.03 28.62 4.72
N PRO A 214 -11.42 29.49 5.69
CA PRO A 214 -12.80 29.82 5.91
C PRO A 214 -13.44 30.41 4.65
N LYS A 215 -14.65 29.96 4.29
CA LYS A 215 -15.37 30.44 3.12
C LYS A 215 -16.64 31.16 3.53
N TYR A 216 -16.85 32.34 2.97
CA TYR A 216 -18.11 33.08 3.07
C TYR A 216 -19.08 32.56 2.00
N VAL A 217 -20.28 32.22 2.41
CA VAL A 217 -21.38 31.78 1.55
C VAL A 217 -22.50 32.80 1.66
N ASP A 218 -22.78 33.51 0.56
CA ASP A 218 -23.73 34.62 0.52
C ASP A 218 -25.14 34.17 0.88
N GLU A 219 -25.51 32.93 0.51
CA GLU A 219 -26.85 32.41 0.68
C GLU A 219 -26.85 30.88 0.79
N CYS A 220 -27.38 30.39 1.87
CA CYS A 220 -27.65 28.98 2.13
C CYS A 220 -28.89 28.85 3.02
N SER A 221 -29.43 27.65 3.16
CA SER A 221 -30.52 27.37 4.12
C SER A 221 -30.01 26.42 5.21
N VAL A 222 -30.36 26.74 6.46
CA VAL A 222 -30.00 25.99 7.67
C VAL A 222 -31.27 25.41 8.29
N LEU A 223 -31.20 24.16 8.69
CA LEU A 223 -32.31 23.44 9.35
C LEU A 223 -31.86 22.94 10.72
N PHE A 224 -32.71 23.16 11.70
CA PHE A 224 -32.64 22.50 13.01
C PHE A 224 -33.87 21.64 13.23
N THR A 225 -33.68 20.48 13.84
CA THR A 225 -34.79 19.68 14.43
C THR A 225 -34.47 19.45 15.90
N ASP A 226 -35.52 19.37 16.73
CA ASP A 226 -35.42 19.07 18.15
C ASP A 226 -36.60 18.20 18.61
N PHE A 227 -36.36 17.27 19.54
CA PHE A 227 -37.44 16.40 20.03
C PHE A 227 -38.15 16.99 21.21
N VAL A 228 -39.48 16.99 21.14
CA VAL A 228 -40.32 17.54 22.19
C VAL A 228 -40.32 16.64 23.43
N GLY A 229 -39.98 17.23 24.58
CA GLY A 229 -39.97 16.52 25.86
C GLY A 229 -38.88 15.47 26.00
N PHE A 230 -37.77 15.60 25.23
CA PHE A 230 -36.66 14.66 25.26
C PHE A 230 -36.10 14.46 26.68
N THR A 231 -35.93 15.52 27.48
CA THR A 231 -35.44 15.45 28.86
C THR A 231 -36.31 14.51 29.73
N GLN A 232 -37.63 14.57 29.58
CA GLN A 232 -38.50 13.68 30.33
C GLN A 232 -38.48 12.23 29.82
N LEU A 233 -38.19 12.02 28.55
CA LEU A 233 -37.99 10.69 27.94
C LEU A 233 -36.66 10.05 28.38
N THR A 234 -35.63 10.85 28.59
CA THR A 234 -34.34 10.36 29.10
C THR A 234 -34.46 9.80 30.51
N GLU A 235 -35.22 10.45 31.38
CA GLU A 235 -35.46 10.00 32.75
C GLU A 235 -36.19 8.65 32.85
N LYS A 236 -37.00 8.32 31.86
CA LYS A 236 -37.86 7.11 31.84
C LYS A 236 -37.33 5.97 30.99
N SER A 237 -36.26 6.20 30.24
CA SER A 237 -35.68 5.22 29.31
C SER A 237 -34.32 4.70 29.79
N SER A 238 -33.98 3.45 29.45
CA SER A 238 -32.61 3.02 29.67
C SER A 238 -31.65 3.75 28.72
N PRO A 239 -30.44 4.15 29.17
CA PRO A 239 -29.49 4.90 28.34
C PRO A 239 -29.20 4.21 26.99
N LYS A 240 -29.12 2.88 27.00
CA LYS A 240 -28.85 2.08 25.79
C LYS A 240 -29.99 2.22 24.77
N ASN A 241 -31.23 2.02 25.21
CA ASN A 241 -32.41 2.10 24.33
C ASN A 241 -32.60 3.50 23.75
N LEU A 242 -32.26 4.53 24.52
CA LEU A 242 -32.34 5.92 24.09
C LEU A 242 -31.28 6.19 22.96
N ILE A 243 -30.04 5.79 23.19
CA ILE A 243 -28.96 5.98 22.20
C ILE A 243 -29.24 5.16 20.93
N ASP A 244 -29.68 3.92 21.09
CA ASP A 244 -30.01 3.05 19.92
C ASP A 244 -31.15 3.66 19.08
N LEU A 245 -32.15 4.26 19.71
CA LEU A 245 -33.25 4.90 18.98
C LEU A 245 -32.81 6.21 18.32
N LEU A 246 -32.06 7.07 19.02
CA LEU A 246 -31.49 8.28 18.42
C LEU A 246 -30.60 7.92 17.22
N HIS A 247 -29.79 6.89 17.36
CA HIS A 247 -28.94 6.41 16.29
C HIS A 247 -29.76 5.99 15.06
N GLN A 248 -30.83 5.20 15.26
CA GLN A 248 -31.72 4.78 14.16
C GLN A 248 -32.34 5.98 13.44
N ILE A 249 -32.84 6.97 14.20
CA ILE A 249 -33.46 8.16 13.64
C ILE A 249 -32.46 9.00 12.88
N PHE A 250 -31.30 9.28 13.49
CA PHE A 250 -30.28 10.12 12.86
C PHE A 250 -29.63 9.45 11.64
N CYS A 251 -29.46 8.12 11.65
CA CYS A 251 -29.06 7.40 10.45
C CYS A 251 -30.05 7.58 9.29
N LYS A 252 -31.34 7.60 9.59
CA LYS A 252 -32.38 7.88 8.57
C LYS A 252 -32.34 9.33 8.10
N PHE A 253 -32.11 10.27 9.01
CA PHE A 253 -31.94 11.68 8.65
C PHE A 253 -30.69 11.90 7.79
N ASP A 254 -29.58 11.21 8.12
CA ASP A 254 -28.35 11.22 7.30
C ASP A 254 -28.61 10.66 5.88
N GLU A 255 -29.45 9.62 5.76
CA GLU A 255 -29.87 9.07 4.45
C GLU A 255 -30.69 10.09 3.66
N ILE A 256 -31.68 10.72 4.30
CA ILE A 256 -32.52 11.77 3.68
C ILE A 256 -31.65 12.95 3.23
N CYS A 257 -30.75 13.42 4.06
CA CYS A 257 -29.81 14.50 3.71
C CYS A 257 -29.00 14.15 2.46
N ARG A 258 -28.44 12.94 2.42
CA ARG A 258 -27.62 12.46 1.29
C ARG A 258 -28.43 12.38 0.00
N GLN A 259 -29.69 11.89 0.05
CA GLN A 259 -30.58 11.77 -1.11
C GLN A 259 -31.00 13.14 -1.67
N ASN A 260 -30.99 14.19 -0.83
CA ASN A 260 -31.37 15.54 -1.21
C ASN A 260 -30.17 16.51 -1.38
N ASN A 261 -28.92 16.03 -1.41
CA ASN A 261 -27.69 16.84 -1.49
C ASN A 261 -27.66 17.92 -0.39
N ILE A 262 -27.82 17.48 0.86
CA ILE A 262 -27.80 18.30 2.07
C ILE A 262 -26.65 17.83 2.93
N GLU A 263 -25.88 18.78 3.47
CA GLU A 263 -24.79 18.48 4.36
C GLU A 263 -25.25 18.46 5.81
N LYS A 264 -25.02 17.35 6.50
CA LYS A 264 -25.14 17.27 7.96
C LYS A 264 -23.96 18.03 8.58
N ILE A 265 -24.25 18.92 9.50
CA ILE A 265 -23.21 19.65 10.23
C ILE A 265 -22.89 18.92 11.53
N LYS A 266 -23.87 18.77 12.43
CA LYS A 266 -23.67 18.16 13.74
C LYS A 266 -24.99 17.78 14.40
N THR A 267 -24.87 17.07 15.51
CA THR A 267 -25.97 16.91 16.48
C THR A 267 -25.62 17.63 17.77
N ILE A 268 -26.59 18.24 18.42
CA ILE A 268 -26.41 18.95 19.70
C ILE A 268 -27.42 18.33 20.66
N GLY A 269 -27.00 17.33 21.42
CA GLY A 269 -27.91 16.50 22.20
C GLY A 269 -28.87 15.73 21.30
N ASP A 270 -30.15 16.03 21.38
CA ASP A 270 -31.25 15.49 20.54
C ASP A 270 -31.57 16.37 19.33
N SER A 271 -30.90 17.51 19.19
CA SER A 271 -31.08 18.38 18.03
C SER A 271 -30.19 17.93 16.87
N TYR A 272 -30.75 17.92 15.64
CA TYR A 272 -30.03 17.60 14.40
C TYR A 272 -29.92 18.85 13.54
N MET A 273 -28.71 19.21 13.13
CA MET A 273 -28.42 20.38 12.31
C MET A 273 -27.87 19.99 10.95
N CYS A 274 -28.48 20.52 9.89
CA CYS A 274 -28.00 20.34 8.52
C CYS A 274 -28.16 21.62 7.70
N VAL A 275 -27.43 21.68 6.56
CA VAL A 275 -27.37 22.86 5.70
C VAL A 275 -27.40 22.46 4.23
N SER A 276 -28.00 23.29 3.39
CA SER A 276 -27.99 23.17 1.95
C SER A 276 -27.49 24.44 1.29
N GLY A 277 -26.61 24.33 0.27
CA GLY A 277 -26.06 25.46 -0.47
C GLY A 277 -24.65 25.88 -0.01
N VAL A 278 -23.98 25.13 0.88
CA VAL A 278 -22.62 25.43 1.37
C VAL A 278 -21.56 24.66 0.58
N VAL A 279 -21.79 23.37 0.37
CA VAL A 279 -20.81 22.44 -0.23
C VAL A 279 -21.13 22.21 -1.69
N ASP A 280 -22.41 22.12 -2.03
CA ASP A 280 -22.95 21.83 -3.36
C ASP A 280 -23.64 23.02 -4.03
N GLU A 281 -24.42 22.74 -5.09
CA GLU A 281 -25.13 23.76 -5.87
C GLU A 281 -25.92 24.76 -5.01
N LYS A 282 -25.65 26.06 -5.21
CA LYS A 282 -26.33 27.15 -4.53
C LYS A 282 -27.82 27.25 -4.91
N LYS A 283 -28.23 26.82 -6.12
CA LYS A 283 -29.61 26.92 -6.56
C LYS A 283 -30.51 25.90 -5.90
N GLY A 284 -31.68 26.34 -5.41
CA GLY A 284 -32.74 25.47 -4.86
C GLY A 284 -32.45 24.89 -3.48
N HIS A 285 -31.45 25.44 -2.75
CA HIS A 285 -31.09 24.98 -1.40
C HIS A 285 -32.28 24.98 -0.43
N ALA A 286 -33.11 26.03 -0.44
CA ALA A 286 -34.28 26.12 0.42
C ALA A 286 -35.32 25.03 0.09
N ASN A 287 -35.62 24.79 -1.19
CA ASN A 287 -36.54 23.73 -1.62
C ASN A 287 -36.05 22.33 -1.22
N ARG A 288 -34.74 22.05 -1.40
CA ARG A 288 -34.15 20.76 -0.98
C ARG A 288 -34.31 20.54 0.53
N LEU A 289 -34.06 21.61 1.31
CA LEU A 289 -34.14 21.51 2.76
C LEU A 289 -35.58 21.34 3.25
N CYS A 290 -36.54 22.07 2.67
CA CYS A 290 -37.96 21.92 2.95
C CYS A 290 -38.50 20.52 2.60
N LYS A 291 -38.03 19.96 1.46
CA LYS A 291 -38.37 18.58 1.07
C LYS A 291 -37.82 17.59 2.07
N ALA A 292 -36.54 17.70 2.45
CA ALA A 292 -35.93 16.82 3.45
C ALA A 292 -36.63 16.91 4.81
N ALA A 293 -37.03 18.11 5.25
CA ALA A 293 -37.76 18.31 6.48
C ALA A 293 -39.10 17.56 6.47
N LYS A 294 -39.86 17.61 5.36
CA LYS A 294 -41.08 16.83 5.18
C LYS A 294 -40.83 15.33 5.25
N GLU A 295 -39.81 14.83 4.58
CA GLU A 295 -39.40 13.42 4.61
C GLU A 295 -38.99 12.95 6.02
N MET A 296 -38.26 13.79 6.78
CA MET A 296 -37.89 13.53 8.16
C MET A 296 -39.11 13.39 9.06
N LEU A 297 -40.04 14.34 8.99
CA LEU A 297 -41.30 14.28 9.78
C LEU A 297 -42.19 13.11 9.35
N ALA A 298 -42.30 12.82 8.06
CA ALA A 298 -43.07 11.66 7.57
C ALA A 298 -42.51 10.33 8.11
N TYR A 299 -41.16 10.21 8.16
CA TYR A 299 -40.50 9.04 8.76
C TYR A 299 -40.81 8.93 10.27
N LEU A 300 -40.71 10.02 11.01
CA LEU A 300 -41.03 10.05 12.44
C LEU A 300 -42.51 9.66 12.68
N ASN A 301 -43.42 10.22 11.91
CA ASN A 301 -44.84 9.90 12.02
C ASN A 301 -45.11 8.41 11.76
N LYS A 302 -44.52 7.84 10.72
CA LYS A 302 -44.61 6.39 10.43
C LYS A 302 -44.04 5.55 11.58
N THR A 303 -42.92 5.95 12.14
CA THR A 303 -42.31 5.27 13.28
C THR A 303 -43.17 5.37 14.52
N ASN A 304 -43.76 6.55 14.80
CA ASN A 304 -44.63 6.78 15.94
C ASN A 304 -45.91 5.93 15.87
N VAL A 305 -46.51 5.77 14.69
CA VAL A 305 -47.67 4.86 14.50
C VAL A 305 -47.30 3.41 14.87
N GLN A 306 -46.14 2.94 14.50
CA GLN A 306 -45.68 1.59 14.87
C GLN A 306 -45.42 1.47 16.38
N ARG A 307 -44.77 2.48 16.97
CA ARG A 307 -44.46 2.52 18.42
C ARG A 307 -45.72 2.57 19.27
N ALA A 308 -46.70 3.37 18.86
CA ALA A 308 -48.00 3.47 19.55
C ALA A 308 -48.73 2.11 19.59
N LYS A 309 -48.69 1.33 18.49
CA LYS A 309 -49.26 -0.04 18.46
C LYS A 309 -48.56 -0.97 19.48
N LEU A 310 -47.29 -0.75 19.76
CA LEU A 310 -46.50 -1.49 20.74
C LEU A 310 -46.53 -0.89 22.15
N ARG A 311 -47.39 0.13 22.39
CA ARG A 311 -47.47 0.90 23.63
C ARG A 311 -46.11 1.50 24.08
N MET A 312 -45.26 1.86 23.11
CA MET A 312 -43.97 2.52 23.36
C MET A 312 -44.17 4.04 23.26
N PRO A 313 -43.32 4.84 23.97
CA PRO A 313 -43.35 6.30 23.85
C PRO A 313 -43.14 6.77 22.40
N THR A 314 -43.90 7.75 21.97
CA THR A 314 -43.78 8.41 20.67
C THR A 314 -42.86 9.62 20.75
N TRP A 315 -42.22 9.96 19.65
CA TRP A 315 -41.24 11.04 19.57
C TRP A 315 -41.69 12.05 18.53
N GLU A 316 -42.09 13.20 18.97
CA GLU A 316 -42.45 14.31 18.11
C GLU A 316 -41.28 15.27 17.99
N ALA A 317 -41.03 15.75 16.78
CA ALA A 317 -40.00 16.74 16.54
C ALA A 317 -40.58 18.07 16.09
N ARG A 318 -39.88 19.14 16.43
CA ARG A 318 -40.06 20.47 15.86
C ARG A 318 -39.01 20.69 14.84
N VAL A 319 -39.31 21.44 13.76
CA VAL A 319 -38.35 21.79 12.73
C VAL A 319 -38.36 23.30 12.49
N GLY A 320 -37.19 23.88 12.39
CA GLY A 320 -36.98 25.28 12.04
C GLY A 320 -36.03 25.44 10.85
N ILE A 321 -36.39 26.32 9.88
CA ILE A 321 -35.53 26.59 8.71
C ILE A 321 -35.38 28.10 8.52
N HIS A 322 -34.15 28.51 8.29
CA HIS A 322 -33.85 29.89 7.90
C HIS A 322 -32.84 29.95 6.75
N THR A 323 -32.97 30.97 5.90
CA THR A 323 -32.11 31.22 4.73
C THR A 323 -31.36 32.53 4.90
N GLY A 324 -30.04 32.51 4.68
CA GLY A 324 -29.16 33.68 4.78
C GLY A 324 -27.67 33.32 4.62
N PRO A 325 -26.78 34.31 4.82
CA PRO A 325 -25.34 34.11 4.68
C PRO A 325 -24.74 33.36 5.88
N VAL A 326 -23.66 32.59 5.62
CA VAL A 326 -22.86 31.93 6.66
C VAL A 326 -21.38 32.00 6.33
N ILE A 327 -20.55 31.79 7.34
CA ILE A 327 -19.14 31.44 7.18
C ILE A 327 -19.01 29.94 7.47
N CYS A 328 -18.34 29.19 6.61
CA CYS A 328 -18.04 27.79 6.84
C CYS A 328 -16.53 27.57 6.91
N GLY A 329 -16.10 26.60 7.70
CA GLY A 329 -14.68 26.30 7.85
C GLY A 329 -14.44 25.10 8.78
N VAL A 330 -13.14 24.80 8.97
CA VAL A 330 -12.68 23.76 9.89
C VAL A 330 -12.00 24.41 11.08
N VAL A 331 -12.33 23.97 12.27
CA VAL A 331 -11.72 24.43 13.53
C VAL A 331 -11.16 23.26 14.31
N GLY A 332 -10.10 23.54 15.07
CA GLY A 332 -9.41 22.59 15.94
C GLY A 332 -8.13 22.04 15.28
N GLU A 333 -7.15 21.69 16.12
CA GLU A 333 -5.89 21.06 15.71
C GLU A 333 -5.93 19.55 15.93
N ASP A 334 -6.35 19.10 17.11
CA ASP A 334 -6.41 17.68 17.48
C ASP A 334 -7.72 17.01 17.02
N LYS A 335 -8.81 17.76 17.01
CA LYS A 335 -10.13 17.30 16.57
C LYS A 335 -10.71 18.28 15.56
N PHE A 336 -10.55 17.98 14.30
CA PHE A 336 -11.12 18.78 13.22
C PHE A 336 -12.64 18.70 13.25
N THR A 337 -13.29 19.86 13.27
CA THR A 337 -14.74 19.97 13.16
C THR A 337 -15.06 20.95 12.04
N PHE A 338 -15.75 20.46 11.00
CA PHE A 338 -16.36 21.31 10.01
C PHE A 338 -17.65 21.90 10.60
N ASP A 339 -17.78 23.21 10.57
CA ASP A 339 -18.95 23.90 11.13
C ASP A 339 -19.29 25.14 10.29
N ILE A 340 -20.47 25.72 10.58
CA ILE A 340 -20.95 26.95 10.00
C ILE A 340 -21.27 27.97 11.08
N TRP A 341 -20.95 29.22 10.83
CA TRP A 341 -21.16 30.33 11.75
C TRP A 341 -21.89 31.45 11.07
N GLY A 342 -22.64 32.19 11.83
CA GLY A 342 -23.35 33.38 11.38
C GLY A 342 -24.70 33.52 12.05
N ASP A 343 -25.31 34.68 11.86
CA ASP A 343 -26.61 35.00 12.39
C ASP A 343 -27.73 34.12 11.80
N THR A 344 -27.52 33.59 10.60
CA THR A 344 -28.41 32.62 9.94
C THR A 344 -28.60 31.36 10.78
N VAL A 345 -27.53 30.85 11.42
CA VAL A 345 -27.58 29.67 12.30
C VAL A 345 -28.45 29.96 13.51
N ASN A 346 -28.26 31.10 14.17
CA ASN A 346 -29.05 31.50 15.35
C ASN A 346 -30.54 31.68 14.98
N THR A 347 -30.81 32.29 13.83
CA THR A 347 -32.19 32.51 13.38
C THR A 347 -32.88 31.18 13.02
N ALA A 348 -32.19 30.21 12.42
CA ALA A 348 -32.71 28.88 12.17
C ALA A 348 -33.09 28.14 13.47
N SER A 349 -32.23 28.24 14.49
CA SER A 349 -32.54 27.72 15.84
C SER A 349 -33.74 28.42 16.46
N LEU A 350 -33.89 29.74 16.34
CA LEU A 350 -35.09 30.46 16.78
C LEU A 350 -36.36 29.97 16.05
N MET A 351 -36.28 29.68 14.76
CA MET A 351 -37.39 29.11 14.01
C MET A 351 -37.83 27.75 14.59
N GLU A 352 -36.85 26.89 14.93
CA GLU A 352 -37.10 25.60 15.56
C GLU A 352 -37.76 25.77 16.94
N GLN A 353 -37.16 26.58 17.83
CA GLN A 353 -37.66 26.82 19.20
C GLN A 353 -39.11 27.36 19.22
N ASN A 354 -39.47 28.15 18.23
CA ASN A 354 -40.81 28.68 18.06
C ASN A 354 -41.70 27.83 17.15
N SER A 355 -41.30 26.64 16.78
CA SER A 355 -42.11 25.68 16.05
C SER A 355 -43.04 24.90 16.98
N GLU A 356 -44.01 24.18 16.41
CA GLU A 356 -44.92 23.30 17.10
C GLU A 356 -44.57 21.82 16.82
N PRO A 357 -44.90 20.89 17.73
CA PRO A 357 -44.67 19.48 17.48
C PRO A 357 -45.29 19.02 16.13
N GLY A 358 -44.48 18.31 15.33
CA GLY A 358 -44.91 17.82 14.02
C GLY A 358 -45.03 18.90 12.93
N LYS A 359 -44.56 20.15 13.19
CA LYS A 359 -44.61 21.25 12.24
C LYS A 359 -43.21 21.69 11.78
N ILE A 360 -43.16 22.26 10.58
CA ILE A 360 -41.96 22.89 10.01
C ILE A 360 -42.20 24.40 10.01
N ASN A 361 -41.44 25.12 10.83
CA ASN A 361 -41.53 26.59 10.93
C ASN A 361 -40.37 27.22 10.10
N ILE A 362 -40.72 28.11 9.20
CA ILE A 362 -39.76 28.76 8.30
C ILE A 362 -39.81 30.29 8.46
N SER A 363 -38.67 30.92 8.25
CA SER A 363 -38.60 32.39 8.23
C SER A 363 -39.17 32.97 6.92
N GLU A 364 -39.47 34.28 6.93
CA GLU A 364 -39.90 35.04 5.76
C GLU A 364 -38.91 34.92 4.58
N THR A 365 -37.58 34.97 4.84
CA THR A 365 -36.55 34.78 3.79
C THR A 365 -36.67 33.39 3.16
N THR A 366 -36.85 32.34 3.96
CA THR A 366 -37.01 30.99 3.42
C THR A 366 -38.31 30.89 2.63
N HIS A 367 -39.42 31.46 3.15
CA HIS A 367 -40.72 31.53 2.46
C HIS A 367 -40.57 32.17 1.07
N PHE A 368 -39.88 33.29 0.96
CA PHE A 368 -39.63 33.97 -0.32
C PHE A 368 -38.96 33.06 -1.36
N HIS A 369 -38.04 32.20 -0.95
CA HIS A 369 -37.33 31.28 -1.86
C HIS A 369 -38.23 30.11 -2.33
N ILE A 370 -39.23 29.70 -1.56
CA ILE A 370 -40.01 28.49 -1.85
C ILE A 370 -41.46 28.78 -2.30
N GLN A 371 -41.97 30.01 -2.16
CA GLN A 371 -43.36 30.39 -2.36
C GLN A 371 -43.95 30.00 -3.73
N LYS A 372 -43.11 29.78 -4.75
CA LYS A 372 -43.53 29.35 -6.09
C LYS A 372 -43.68 27.82 -6.23
N SER A 373 -43.19 27.06 -5.26
CA SER A 373 -43.01 25.62 -5.36
C SER A 373 -43.61 24.84 -4.19
N VAL A 374 -43.86 25.50 -3.07
CA VAL A 374 -44.37 24.85 -1.85
C VAL A 374 -45.34 25.79 -1.15
N ASP A 375 -46.50 25.26 -0.75
CA ASP A 375 -47.50 26.00 0.00
C ASP A 375 -47.05 26.15 1.46
N SER A 376 -47.39 27.34 2.03
CA SER A 376 -47.11 27.66 3.43
C SER A 376 -48.09 28.69 3.94
N SER A 377 -48.45 28.60 5.21
CA SER A 377 -49.38 29.48 5.89
C SER A 377 -48.68 30.40 6.87
N GLU A 378 -49.11 31.66 6.95
CA GLU A 378 -48.56 32.63 7.91
C GLU A 378 -48.86 32.18 9.34
N ARG A 379 -47.80 32.15 10.20
CA ARG A 379 -47.92 31.78 11.62
C ARG A 379 -48.00 32.99 12.54
N GLY A 380 -47.40 34.11 12.12
CA GLY A 380 -47.27 35.32 12.93
C GLY A 380 -45.80 35.74 13.11
N GLU A 381 -45.55 36.57 14.09
CA GLU A 381 -44.24 37.17 14.33
C GLU A 381 -43.70 36.84 15.70
N ILE A 382 -42.34 36.73 15.80
CA ILE A 382 -41.63 36.72 17.09
C ILE A 382 -40.83 37.98 17.23
N LEU A 383 -40.85 38.57 18.43
CA LEU A 383 -39.98 39.71 18.77
C LEU A 383 -38.59 39.20 19.15
N THR A 384 -37.58 39.57 18.41
CA THR A 384 -36.21 39.27 18.76
C THR A 384 -35.50 40.50 19.33
N THR A 385 -34.62 40.29 20.30
CA THR A 385 -33.91 41.39 20.98
C THR A 385 -32.95 42.17 20.06
N LYS A 386 -32.54 41.59 18.94
CA LYS A 386 -31.51 42.19 18.07
C LYS A 386 -32.04 42.60 16.67
N LYS A 387 -33.17 42.00 16.19
CA LYS A 387 -33.63 42.19 14.80
C LYS A 387 -35.06 42.73 14.69
N GLY A 388 -35.72 43.00 15.79
CA GLY A 388 -37.13 43.33 15.76
C GLY A 388 -38.01 42.10 15.45
N PRO A 389 -39.24 42.31 14.91
CA PRO A 389 -40.15 41.25 14.60
C PRO A 389 -39.68 40.43 13.41
N LEU A 390 -39.65 39.10 13.56
CA LEU A 390 -39.39 38.11 12.50
C LEU A 390 -40.68 37.38 12.16
N LYS A 391 -41.14 37.49 10.91
CA LYS A 391 -42.29 36.74 10.41
C LYS A 391 -41.97 35.29 10.20
N MET A 392 -42.94 34.47 10.53
CA MET A 392 -42.85 33.01 10.49
C MET A 392 -43.99 32.42 9.67
N TYR A 393 -43.70 31.31 9.02
CA TYR A 393 -44.68 30.55 8.23
C TYR A 393 -44.57 29.08 8.56
N PHE A 394 -45.72 28.40 8.63
CA PHE A 394 -45.72 26.93 8.64
C PHE A 394 -45.78 26.39 7.23
N LEU A 395 -44.95 25.40 7.00
CA LEU A 395 -44.93 24.66 5.75
C LEU A 395 -46.08 23.62 5.75
N ASP A 396 -46.90 23.58 4.72
CA ASP A 396 -47.92 22.59 4.56
C ASP A 396 -47.29 21.22 4.25
N LEU A 397 -47.66 20.16 5.03
CA LEU A 397 -47.08 18.81 4.98
C LEU A 397 -47.64 17.94 3.88
#